data_54ec0bfc2ccfff6940b1091bf4b3db03
#
_entry.id   54ec0bfc2ccfff6940b1091bf4b3db03
#
_cell.length_a   1.000
_cell.length_b   1.000
_cell.length_c   1.000
_cell.angle_alpha   90.00
_cell.angle_beta   90.00
_cell.angle_gamma   90.00
#
_symmetry.space_group_name_H-M   'P 1'
#
loop_
_entity.id
_entity.type
_entity.pdbx_description
1 polymer ?
#
loop_
_entity_poly.entity_id
_entity_poly.type
_entity_poly.pdbx_seq_one_letter_code
_entity_poly.pdbx_strand_id
1 'polypeptide(L)'
;MTLVNARAAFETAIKTAVIAADNTVTVVFDNMPFTTPGKDKKYVMVNLDFEQSTTQPQGAAIDYYAGSIRCAIMTPSNKGSAVAAAIAESVIDGMTSVNAANYTDTFSVSPRVSEIAGPSAVVSEDQSHFMSVVNCSFTANA
;
A
#
# COMPACT_ATOMS: atom_id res chain seq x y z
N MET A 1 6.76 18.97 -4.18
CA MET A 1 5.33 18.71 -3.92
C MET A 1 5.20 17.53 -2.98
N THR A 2 4.86 17.83 -1.76
CA THR A 2 4.96 16.89 -0.65
C THR A 2 3.91 15.78 -0.66
N LEU A 3 2.67 16.07 -1.11
CA LEU A 3 1.64 15.02 -1.23
C LEU A 3 2.04 13.98 -2.28
N VAL A 4 2.56 14.43 -3.41
CA VAL A 4 3.04 13.54 -4.47
C VAL A 4 4.21 12.70 -3.96
N ASN A 5 5.13 13.33 -3.24
CA ASN A 5 6.30 12.64 -2.70
C ASN A 5 5.93 11.63 -1.60
N ALA A 6 4.99 11.97 -0.73
CA ALA A 6 4.51 11.04 0.29
C ALA A 6 3.84 9.82 -0.35
N ARG A 7 2.97 10.05 -1.33
CA ARG A 7 2.33 8.96 -2.08
C ARG A 7 3.37 8.09 -2.78
N ALA A 8 4.35 8.71 -3.45
CA ALA A 8 5.39 7.97 -4.15
C ALA A 8 6.23 7.11 -3.20
N ALA A 9 6.54 7.60 -2.01
CA ALA A 9 7.31 6.86 -1.02
C ALA A 9 6.59 5.57 -0.62
N PHE A 10 5.30 5.66 -0.27
CA PHE A 10 4.51 4.50 0.13
C PHE A 10 4.25 3.53 -1.01
N GLU A 11 3.84 4.04 -2.17
CA GLU A 11 3.53 3.20 -3.33
C GLU A 11 4.77 2.46 -3.82
N THR A 12 5.92 3.14 -3.90
CA THR A 12 7.18 2.53 -4.34
C THR A 12 7.62 1.44 -3.37
N ALA A 13 7.54 1.68 -2.07
CA ALA A 13 7.94 0.70 -1.07
C ALA A 13 7.09 -0.58 -1.16
N ILE A 14 5.79 -0.44 -1.28
CA ILE A 14 4.87 -1.59 -1.37
C ILE A 14 5.11 -2.35 -2.67
N LYS A 15 5.17 -1.66 -3.79
CA LYS A 15 5.40 -2.29 -5.10
C LYS A 15 6.72 -3.04 -5.15
N THR A 16 7.79 -2.43 -4.64
CA THR A 16 9.12 -3.05 -4.63
C THR A 16 9.10 -4.34 -3.82
N ALA A 17 8.49 -4.32 -2.63
CA ALA A 17 8.43 -5.50 -1.77
C ALA A 17 7.60 -6.64 -2.40
N VAL A 18 6.45 -6.31 -2.98
CA VAL A 18 5.58 -7.31 -3.61
C VAL A 18 6.25 -7.95 -4.81
N ILE A 19 6.85 -7.16 -5.69
CA ILE A 19 7.50 -7.66 -6.90
C ILE A 19 8.75 -8.47 -6.55
N ALA A 20 9.49 -8.10 -5.51
CA ALA A 20 10.66 -8.85 -5.05
C ALA A 20 10.26 -10.24 -4.53
N ALA A 21 9.10 -10.36 -3.89
CA ALA A 21 8.59 -11.64 -3.39
C ALA A 21 8.00 -12.51 -4.51
N ASP A 22 7.26 -11.90 -5.44
CA ASP A 22 6.62 -12.62 -6.56
C ASP A 22 6.43 -11.64 -7.72
N ASN A 23 7.26 -11.75 -8.75
CA ASN A 23 7.21 -10.86 -9.91
C ASN A 23 6.02 -11.12 -10.85
N THR A 24 5.22 -12.16 -10.60
CA THR A 24 4.01 -12.44 -11.38
C THR A 24 2.79 -11.67 -10.88
N VAL A 25 2.92 -11.01 -9.72
CA VAL A 25 1.84 -10.21 -9.14
C VAL A 25 1.83 -8.82 -9.79
N THR A 26 0.66 -8.41 -10.26
CA THR A 26 0.46 -7.06 -10.78
C THR A 26 0.04 -6.14 -9.64
N VAL A 27 0.71 -4.99 -9.49
CA VAL A 27 0.38 -3.99 -8.47
C VAL A 27 -0.27 -2.80 -9.16
N VAL A 28 -1.47 -2.43 -8.70
CA VAL A 28 -2.27 -1.35 -9.28
C VAL A 28 -2.51 -0.29 -8.23
N PHE A 29 -2.29 0.97 -8.59
CA PHE A 29 -2.48 2.12 -7.72
C PHE A 29 -3.76 2.88 -8.09
N ASP A 30 -4.14 3.84 -7.24
CA ASP A 30 -5.30 4.69 -7.48
C ASP A 30 -5.25 5.37 -8.83
N ASN A 31 -6.41 5.42 -9.49
CA ASN A 31 -6.62 6.17 -10.73
C ASN A 31 -5.69 5.72 -11.88
N MET A 32 -5.29 4.46 -11.87
CA MET A 32 -4.56 3.89 -13.00
C MET A 32 -5.49 3.08 -13.90
N PRO A 33 -5.28 3.09 -15.22
CA PRO A 33 -6.02 2.21 -16.11
C PRO A 33 -5.77 0.75 -15.73
N PHE A 34 -6.84 -0.01 -15.57
CA PHE A 34 -6.73 -1.39 -15.12
C PHE A 34 -7.85 -2.23 -15.71
N THR A 35 -7.46 -3.31 -16.35
CA THR A 35 -8.39 -4.36 -16.79
C THR A 35 -8.21 -5.55 -15.86
N THR A 36 -9.29 -6.05 -15.27
CA THR A 36 -9.23 -7.18 -14.35
C THR A 36 -8.56 -8.37 -15.02
N PRO A 37 -7.47 -8.90 -14.44
CA PRO A 37 -6.81 -10.09 -14.99
C PRO A 37 -7.70 -11.33 -14.97
N GLY A 38 -7.31 -12.34 -15.73
CA GLY A 38 -7.99 -13.63 -15.72
C GLY A 38 -8.00 -14.26 -14.32
N LYS A 39 -8.91 -15.22 -14.11
CA LYS A 39 -9.11 -15.85 -12.78
C LYS A 39 -7.91 -16.65 -12.27
N ASP A 40 -6.92 -16.89 -13.11
CA ASP A 40 -5.67 -17.57 -12.71
C ASP A 40 -4.54 -16.59 -12.38
N LYS A 41 -4.81 -15.30 -12.40
CA LYS A 41 -3.82 -14.23 -12.17
C LYS A 41 -3.99 -13.61 -10.79
N LYS A 42 -2.85 -13.21 -10.21
CA LYS A 42 -2.76 -12.53 -8.92
C LYS A 42 -2.55 -11.05 -9.14
N TYR A 43 -3.20 -10.22 -8.31
CA TYR A 43 -2.96 -8.79 -8.34
C TYR A 43 -3.24 -8.16 -6.98
N VAL A 44 -2.65 -6.98 -6.77
CA VAL A 44 -2.82 -6.19 -5.55
C VAL A 44 -3.28 -4.78 -5.96
N MET A 45 -4.36 -4.32 -5.37
CA MET A 45 -4.85 -2.96 -5.56
C MET A 45 -4.49 -2.14 -4.33
N VAL A 46 -3.74 -1.06 -4.54
CA VAL A 46 -3.28 -0.18 -3.47
C VAL A 46 -4.07 1.12 -3.53
N ASN A 47 -4.79 1.43 -2.47
CA ASN A 47 -5.52 2.69 -2.31
C ASN A 47 -4.91 3.46 -1.15
N LEU A 48 -4.54 4.70 -1.40
CA LEU A 48 -3.92 5.58 -0.40
C LEU A 48 -4.77 6.83 -0.27
N ASP A 49 -5.31 7.06 0.93
CA ASP A 49 -6.16 8.20 1.24
C ASP A 49 -5.47 9.13 2.23
N PHE A 50 -5.40 10.41 1.90
CA PHE A 50 -5.01 11.46 2.82
C PHE A 50 -6.25 11.93 3.56
N GLU A 51 -6.36 11.56 4.83
CA GLU A 51 -7.54 11.88 5.65
C GLU A 51 -7.40 13.24 6.31
N GLN A 52 -6.16 13.67 6.59
CA GLN A 52 -5.90 14.93 7.25
C GLN A 52 -4.59 15.54 6.73
N SER A 53 -4.63 16.84 6.47
CA SER A 53 -3.45 17.62 6.13
C SER A 53 -3.43 18.83 7.06
N THR A 54 -2.35 19.01 7.80
CA THR A 54 -2.20 20.12 8.74
C THR A 54 -1.01 20.97 8.33
N THR A 55 -1.28 22.23 8.07
CA THR A 55 -0.21 23.22 7.85
C THR A 55 0.28 23.72 9.19
N GLN A 56 1.59 23.70 9.40
CA GLN A 56 2.19 24.16 10.63
C GLN A 56 1.98 25.67 10.81
N PRO A 57 1.94 26.16 12.06
CA PRO A 57 1.83 27.58 12.34
C PRO A 57 2.96 28.38 11.69
N GLN A 58 2.73 29.67 11.53
CA GLN A 58 3.69 30.59 10.95
C GLN A 58 5.05 30.46 11.60
N GLY A 59 6.09 30.29 10.79
CA GLY A 59 7.46 30.07 11.24
C GLY A 59 7.91 28.62 11.27
N ALA A 60 7.00 27.65 11.13
CA ALA A 60 7.34 26.25 10.98
C ALA A 60 7.33 25.88 9.49
N ALA A 61 8.33 25.13 9.06
CA ALA A 61 8.51 24.79 7.66
C ALA A 61 7.96 23.39 7.32
N ILE A 62 7.29 22.72 8.25
CA ILE A 62 6.90 21.31 8.12
C ILE A 62 5.38 21.20 8.04
N ASP A 63 4.90 20.59 6.96
CA ASP A 63 3.51 20.17 6.83
C ASP A 63 3.37 18.74 7.34
N TYR A 64 2.18 18.43 7.85
CA TYR A 64 1.86 17.12 8.41
C TYR A 64 0.68 16.52 7.65
N TYR A 65 0.84 15.28 7.23
CA TYR A 65 -0.21 14.51 6.56
C TYR A 65 -0.48 13.24 7.33
N ALA A 66 -1.74 12.88 7.45
CA ALA A 66 -2.16 11.62 8.05
C ALA A 66 -3.20 10.97 7.16
N GLY A 67 -3.21 9.66 7.12
CA GLY A 67 -4.17 8.94 6.31
C GLY A 67 -4.06 7.44 6.49
N SER A 68 -4.58 6.72 5.51
CA SER A 68 -4.59 5.27 5.51
C SER A 68 -4.24 4.70 4.14
N ILE A 69 -3.67 3.49 4.16
CA ILE A 69 -3.38 2.71 2.97
C ILE A 69 -4.15 1.41 3.08
N ARG A 70 -4.89 1.08 2.02
CA ARG A 70 -5.63 -0.17 1.93
C ARG A 70 -5.08 -0.95 0.74
N CYS A 71 -4.63 -2.18 1.00
CA CYS A 71 -4.16 -3.08 -0.05
C CYS A 71 -5.13 -4.25 -0.15
N ALA A 72 -5.81 -4.37 -1.28
CA ALA A 72 -6.68 -5.50 -1.58
C ALA A 72 -5.88 -6.52 -2.39
N ILE A 73 -5.70 -7.71 -1.84
CA ILE A 73 -4.91 -8.78 -2.43
C ILE A 73 -5.87 -9.77 -3.05
N MET A 74 -5.78 -9.92 -4.37
CA MET A 74 -6.66 -10.80 -5.15
C MET A 74 -5.86 -11.99 -5.64
N THR A 75 -6.27 -13.18 -5.24
CA THR A 75 -5.64 -14.44 -5.65
C THR A 75 -6.67 -15.38 -6.26
N PRO A 76 -6.26 -16.35 -7.09
CA PRO A 76 -7.20 -17.28 -7.68
C PRO A 76 -8.04 -18.04 -6.64
N SER A 77 -9.33 -18.16 -6.89
CA SER A 77 -10.24 -18.90 -6.04
C SER A 77 -9.87 -20.40 -6.01
N ASN A 78 -10.17 -21.05 -4.89
CA ASN A 78 -10.00 -22.49 -4.70
C ASN A 78 -8.53 -22.95 -4.72
N LYS A 79 -7.57 -22.04 -4.50
CA LYS A 79 -6.14 -22.37 -4.40
C LYS A 79 -5.62 -22.33 -2.96
N GLY A 80 -6.53 -22.15 -2.00
CA GLY A 80 -6.17 -22.03 -0.60
C GLY A 80 -5.70 -20.63 -0.24
N SER A 81 -5.39 -20.44 1.03
CA SER A 81 -5.04 -19.13 1.58
C SER A 81 -3.54 -18.84 1.64
N ALA A 82 -2.70 -19.85 1.37
CA ALA A 82 -1.26 -19.71 1.53
C ALA A 82 -0.65 -18.67 0.58
N VAL A 83 -1.14 -18.62 -0.68
CA VAL A 83 -0.66 -17.64 -1.66
C VAL A 83 -1.04 -16.22 -1.24
N ALA A 84 -2.28 -16.03 -0.80
CA ALA A 84 -2.74 -14.73 -0.31
C ALA A 84 -1.96 -14.30 0.93
N ALA A 85 -1.69 -15.22 1.85
CA ALA A 85 -0.91 -14.93 3.05
C ALA A 85 0.53 -14.51 2.71
N ALA A 86 1.16 -15.18 1.74
CA ALA A 86 2.51 -14.84 1.31
C ALA A 86 2.58 -13.44 0.69
N ILE A 87 1.59 -13.08 -0.13
CA ILE A 87 1.51 -11.74 -0.72
C ILE A 87 1.24 -10.70 0.37
N ALA A 88 0.34 -11.01 1.31
CA ALA A 88 0.05 -10.12 2.43
C ALA A 88 1.30 -9.86 3.28
N GLU A 89 2.11 -10.87 3.53
CA GLU A 89 3.38 -10.71 4.24
C GLU A 89 4.31 -9.75 3.49
N SER A 90 4.42 -9.87 2.17
CA SER A 90 5.24 -8.95 1.37
C SER A 90 4.70 -7.53 1.39
N VAL A 91 3.39 -7.34 1.38
CA VAL A 91 2.76 -6.01 1.52
C VAL A 91 3.10 -5.40 2.88
N ILE A 92 2.99 -6.17 3.95
CA ILE A 92 3.32 -5.71 5.31
C ILE A 92 4.81 -5.35 5.39
N ASP A 93 5.68 -6.14 4.81
CA ASP A 93 7.12 -5.86 4.77
C ASP A 93 7.39 -4.55 4.02
N GLY A 94 6.69 -4.30 2.92
CA GLY A 94 6.77 -3.05 2.18
C GLY A 94 6.31 -1.85 3.03
N MET A 95 5.20 -2.00 3.73
CA MET A 95 4.69 -0.96 4.62
C MET A 95 5.67 -0.65 5.75
N THR A 96 6.21 -1.67 6.41
CA THR A 96 7.14 -1.47 7.53
C THR A 96 8.51 -0.96 7.08
N SER A 97 8.93 -1.29 5.86
CA SER A 97 10.22 -0.83 5.31
C SER A 97 10.29 0.70 5.23
N VAL A 98 9.16 1.37 5.10
CA VAL A 98 9.09 2.83 5.08
C VAL A 98 9.66 3.43 6.37
N ASN A 99 9.43 2.78 7.52
CA ASN A 99 9.91 3.29 8.81
C ASN A 99 11.44 3.22 8.96
N ALA A 100 12.08 2.32 8.23
CA ALA A 100 13.53 2.12 8.31
C ALA A 100 14.29 2.90 7.24
N ALA A 101 13.62 3.31 6.16
CA ALA A 101 14.26 3.97 5.03
C ALA A 101 14.34 5.50 5.26
N ASN A 102 15.35 6.12 4.65
CA ASN A 102 15.49 7.57 4.64
C ASN A 102 14.95 8.12 3.33
N TYR A 103 13.69 8.55 3.36
CA TYR A 103 13.04 9.16 2.20
C TYR A 103 13.25 10.66 2.10
N THR A 104 13.83 11.30 3.12
CA THR A 104 14.06 12.75 3.09
C THR A 104 15.00 13.16 2.00
N ASP A 105 15.99 12.33 1.67
CA ASP A 105 16.92 12.60 0.57
C ASP A 105 16.31 12.39 -0.81
N THR A 106 15.34 11.49 -0.92
CA THR A 106 14.73 11.11 -2.21
C THR A 106 13.46 11.88 -2.50
N PHE A 107 12.58 11.98 -1.51
CA PHE A 107 11.25 12.55 -1.70
C PHE A 107 10.97 13.79 -0.85
N SER A 108 11.91 14.20 -0.03
CA SER A 108 11.77 15.36 0.89
C SER A 108 10.60 15.19 1.88
N VAL A 109 10.33 13.97 2.29
CA VAL A 109 9.29 13.63 3.26
C VAL A 109 9.82 12.65 4.29
N SER A 110 9.17 12.59 5.43
CA SER A 110 9.45 11.61 6.48
C SER A 110 8.20 10.76 6.69
N PRO A 111 7.99 9.71 5.86
CA PRO A 111 6.82 8.85 6.01
C PRO A 111 6.99 7.86 7.15
N ARG A 112 5.89 7.55 7.82
CA ARG A 112 5.85 6.54 8.89
C ARG A 112 4.53 5.78 8.83
N VAL A 113 4.62 4.48 9.06
CA VAL A 113 3.46 3.61 9.22
C VAL A 113 3.31 3.31 10.70
N SER A 114 2.12 3.51 11.25
CA SER A 114 1.90 3.40 12.69
C SER A 114 1.17 2.13 13.09
N GLU A 115 0.18 1.69 12.35
CA GLU A 115 -0.65 0.56 12.72
C GLU A 115 -1.01 -0.24 11.46
N ILE A 116 -0.81 -1.54 11.53
CA ILE A 116 -1.12 -2.45 10.41
C ILE A 116 -2.16 -3.45 10.89
N ALA A 117 -3.27 -3.54 10.15
CA ALA A 117 -4.34 -4.48 10.42
C ALA A 117 -4.51 -5.43 9.24
N GLY A 118 -4.72 -6.69 9.53
CA GLY A 118 -4.90 -7.72 8.52
C GLY A 118 -3.68 -8.65 8.41
N PRO A 119 -3.68 -9.57 7.46
CA PRO A 119 -4.66 -9.75 6.39
C PRO A 119 -6.01 -10.27 6.89
N SER A 120 -7.08 -9.71 6.35
CA SER A 120 -8.44 -10.15 6.64
C SER A 120 -9.11 -10.62 5.37
N ALA A 121 -9.71 -11.81 5.38
CA ALA A 121 -10.45 -12.31 4.24
C ALA A 121 -11.77 -11.53 4.08
N VAL A 122 -12.07 -11.13 2.85
CA VAL A 122 -13.27 -10.38 2.52
C VAL A 122 -14.01 -11.12 1.41
N VAL A 123 -15.33 -11.17 1.49
CA VAL A 123 -16.13 -11.74 0.43
C VAL A 123 -16.06 -10.81 -0.78
N SER A 124 -15.50 -11.34 -1.88
CA SER A 124 -15.43 -10.62 -3.14
C SER A 124 -16.74 -10.75 -3.89
N GLU A 125 -17.23 -9.65 -4.48
CA GLU A 125 -18.38 -9.68 -5.38
C GLU A 125 -18.07 -10.48 -6.64
N ASP A 126 -16.81 -10.44 -7.06
CA ASP A 126 -16.29 -11.27 -8.14
C ASP A 126 -15.78 -12.58 -7.55
N GLN A 127 -16.55 -13.64 -7.74
CA GLN A 127 -16.22 -14.95 -7.19
C GLN A 127 -15.04 -15.65 -7.87
N SER A 128 -14.43 -15.01 -8.87
CA SER A 128 -13.26 -15.56 -9.55
C SER A 128 -11.98 -15.46 -8.71
N HIS A 129 -11.95 -14.58 -7.70
CA HIS A 129 -10.78 -14.35 -6.86
C HIS A 129 -11.12 -14.42 -5.38
N PHE A 130 -10.14 -14.89 -4.60
CA PHE A 130 -10.14 -14.78 -3.15
C PHE A 130 -9.52 -13.44 -2.76
N MET A 131 -10.21 -12.66 -1.95
CA MET A 131 -9.79 -11.32 -1.56
C MET A 131 -9.33 -11.28 -0.12
N SER A 132 -8.12 -10.76 0.10
CA SER A 132 -7.61 -10.43 1.43
C SER A 132 -7.27 -8.94 1.47
N VAL A 133 -7.46 -8.31 2.62
CA VAL A 133 -7.23 -6.88 2.78
C VAL A 133 -6.23 -6.64 3.90
N VAL A 134 -5.23 -5.79 3.62
CA VAL A 134 -4.28 -5.27 4.61
C VAL A 134 -4.45 -3.76 4.65
N ASN A 135 -4.67 -3.22 5.83
CA ASN A 135 -4.80 -1.78 6.05
C ASN A 135 -3.69 -1.29 6.96
N CYS A 136 -3.25 -0.07 6.75
CA CYS A 136 -2.39 0.60 7.72
C CYS A 136 -2.71 2.08 7.81
N SER A 137 -2.40 2.66 8.97
CA SER A 137 -2.44 4.10 9.17
C SER A 137 -1.04 4.66 8.93
N PHE A 138 -0.96 5.82 8.32
CA PHE A 138 0.33 6.45 8.07
C PHE A 138 0.33 7.92 8.47
N THR A 139 1.52 8.44 8.69
CA THR A 139 1.79 9.87 8.78
C THR A 139 2.97 10.22 7.89
N ALA A 140 3.00 11.44 7.41
CA ALA A 140 4.13 11.94 6.64
C ALA A 140 4.35 13.42 6.97
N ASN A 141 5.59 13.77 7.26
CA ASN A 141 6.01 15.15 7.51
C ASN A 141 6.87 15.61 6.34
N ALA A 142 6.63 16.81 5.92
CA ALA A 142 7.42 17.40 4.83
C ALA A 142 8.43 18.40 5.38
#